data_3ecca56498f822928c8945760d24d967
#
_entry.id   3ecca56498f822928c8945760d24d967
#
_cell.length_a   1.000
_cell.length_b   1.000
_cell.length_c   1.000
_cell.angle_alpha   90.00
_cell.angle_beta   90.00
_cell.angle_gamma   90.00
#
_symmetry.space_group_name_H-M   'P 1'
#
loop_
_entity.id
_entity.type
_entity.pdbx_description
1 polymer ?
#
loop_
_entity_poly.entity_id
_entity_poly.type
_entity_poly.pdbx_seq_one_letter_code
_entity_poly.pdbx_strand_id
1 'polypeptide(L)'
;MEEITIKDIARMCGVGVSTVSRAINNHPDINPETKEMILSVIKEHSYIPNNSARNLKRTDAKSIAVLVKGMTNPFFSSMIKVMEAEIKKRKYSLVLLHVDFNEDEVDVALELIKEKRLRGIIFLGGHFSHSEEKLKMLQVPFILSTVGCPPGNMSRELYSSISVDDEKESSRMVQYLIDMGHRDIAILSAETEDASCGRLRLEGYMKTLRKNGIPVRDELICSMNPDFEYYSLENGYEVTKELLQRDVKCTAIFAISDMLAIGACRAIAESGKSVPKDYAVAGFDGIELGRFYTPSITTIRQPGEKLAEATVNLLFEIIAGRKTHQHLVYDAEFLERESTGKI
;
A
#
# COMPACT_ATOMS: atom_id res chain seq x y z
N MET A 1 6.49 12.85 -38.94
CA MET A 1 7.16 14.10 -38.57
C MET A 1 8.41 13.71 -37.83
N GLU A 2 9.59 14.14 -38.26
CA GLU A 2 10.82 13.88 -37.50
C GLU A 2 10.76 14.61 -36.16
N GLU A 3 11.10 13.90 -35.10
CA GLU A 3 11.09 14.42 -33.71
C GLU A 3 12.24 15.42 -33.55
N ILE A 4 11.93 16.68 -33.25
CA ILE A 4 12.94 17.77 -33.10
C ILE A 4 13.82 17.43 -31.90
N THR A 5 15.14 17.48 -32.10
CA THR A 5 16.15 17.20 -31.10
C THR A 5 16.79 18.46 -30.53
N ILE A 6 17.48 18.34 -29.37
CA ILE A 6 18.25 19.46 -28.79
C ILE A 6 19.33 19.99 -29.77
N LYS A 7 19.83 19.14 -30.69
CA LYS A 7 20.78 19.53 -31.71
C LYS A 7 20.13 20.43 -32.77
N ASP A 8 18.87 20.19 -33.08
CA ASP A 8 18.10 21.00 -34.03
C ASP A 8 17.77 22.36 -33.43
N ILE A 9 17.36 22.44 -32.18
CA ILE A 9 17.18 23.70 -31.44
C ILE A 9 18.50 24.49 -31.40
N ALA A 10 19.62 23.84 -31.12
CA ALA A 10 20.94 24.49 -31.12
C ALA A 10 21.29 25.07 -32.48
N ARG A 11 20.99 24.36 -33.58
CA ARG A 11 21.20 24.81 -34.96
C ARG A 11 20.30 25.99 -35.29
N MET A 12 19.00 25.93 -34.92
CA MET A 12 18.04 27.00 -35.15
C MET A 12 18.42 28.30 -34.43
N CYS A 13 18.97 28.20 -33.23
CA CYS A 13 19.42 29.34 -32.43
C CYS A 13 20.84 29.78 -32.74
N GLY A 14 21.61 29.09 -33.59
CA GLY A 14 23.01 29.42 -33.88
C GLY A 14 23.95 29.28 -32.68
N VAL A 15 23.61 28.42 -31.71
CA VAL A 15 24.39 28.24 -30.46
C VAL A 15 24.80 26.77 -30.26
N GLY A 16 25.70 26.55 -29.32
CA GLY A 16 26.09 25.20 -28.96
C GLY A 16 24.99 24.46 -28.15
N VAL A 17 24.94 23.14 -28.25
CA VAL A 17 24.02 22.27 -27.47
C VAL A 17 24.15 22.53 -25.97
N SER A 18 25.36 22.80 -25.46
CA SER A 18 25.63 23.18 -24.08
C SER A 18 24.92 24.47 -23.66
N THR A 19 24.84 25.45 -24.57
CA THR A 19 24.16 26.73 -24.34
C THR A 19 22.64 26.53 -24.27
N VAL A 20 22.06 25.71 -25.17
CA VAL A 20 20.65 25.35 -25.12
C VAL A 20 20.33 24.62 -23.80
N SER A 21 21.17 23.67 -23.38
CA SER A 21 21.03 22.98 -22.12
C SER A 21 21.07 23.91 -20.89
N ARG A 22 21.96 24.96 -20.92
CA ARG A 22 22.02 25.97 -19.85
C ARG A 22 20.77 26.84 -19.83
N ALA A 23 20.21 27.20 -20.99
CA ALA A 23 18.98 27.98 -21.10
C ALA A 23 17.78 27.19 -20.47
N ILE A 24 17.62 25.96 -20.88
CA ILE A 24 16.55 25.08 -20.37
C ILE A 24 16.64 24.90 -18.85
N ASN A 25 17.86 24.83 -18.30
CA ASN A 25 18.11 24.59 -16.89
C ASN A 25 18.23 25.88 -16.05
N ASN A 26 17.97 27.04 -16.62
CA ASN A 26 18.07 28.33 -15.93
C ASN A 26 19.43 28.54 -15.23
N HIS A 27 20.52 28.18 -15.91
CA HIS A 27 21.87 28.30 -15.35
C HIS A 27 22.25 29.79 -15.18
N PRO A 28 22.87 30.17 -14.04
CA PRO A 28 23.16 31.58 -13.74
C PRO A 28 24.12 32.26 -14.75
N ASP A 29 24.97 31.48 -15.43
CA ASP A 29 25.99 31.98 -16.33
C ASP A 29 25.47 32.21 -17.77
N ILE A 30 24.18 32.02 -18.05
CA ILE A 30 23.63 32.26 -19.39
C ILE A 30 23.22 33.72 -19.55
N ASN A 31 23.59 34.29 -20.69
CA ASN A 31 23.14 35.63 -21.05
C ASN A 31 21.60 35.66 -21.16
N PRO A 32 20.92 36.63 -20.53
CA PRO A 32 19.46 36.72 -20.52
C PRO A 32 18.82 36.77 -21.91
N GLU A 33 19.38 37.55 -22.84
CA GLU A 33 18.87 37.68 -24.22
C GLU A 33 18.98 36.34 -24.97
N THR A 34 20.12 35.64 -24.83
CA THR A 34 20.34 34.32 -25.44
C THR A 34 19.37 33.30 -24.87
N LYS A 35 19.08 33.38 -23.57
CA LYS A 35 18.12 32.47 -22.90
C LYS A 35 16.71 32.69 -23.43
N GLU A 36 16.24 33.95 -23.54
CA GLU A 36 14.92 34.29 -24.07
C GLU A 36 14.75 33.83 -25.52
N MET A 37 15.74 34.04 -26.36
CA MET A 37 15.76 33.57 -27.75
C MET A 37 15.60 32.05 -27.83
N ILE A 38 16.37 31.30 -27.03
CA ILE A 38 16.30 29.82 -27.00
C ILE A 38 14.93 29.33 -26.50
N LEU A 39 14.39 29.92 -25.43
CA LEU A 39 13.09 29.57 -24.90
C LEU A 39 11.95 29.87 -25.85
N SER A 40 12.06 30.93 -26.65
CA SER A 40 11.10 31.26 -27.71
C SER A 40 11.08 30.17 -28.78
N VAL A 41 12.25 29.77 -29.30
CA VAL A 41 12.38 28.73 -30.33
C VAL A 41 11.86 27.36 -29.78
N ILE A 42 12.16 27.03 -28.53
CA ILE A 42 11.66 25.84 -27.89
C ILE A 42 10.12 25.82 -27.84
N LYS A 43 9.51 26.97 -27.50
CA LYS A 43 8.05 27.13 -27.43
C LYS A 43 7.42 27.07 -28.85
N GLU A 44 8.00 27.76 -29.84
CA GLU A 44 7.53 27.78 -31.21
C GLU A 44 7.48 26.38 -31.83
N HIS A 45 8.50 25.56 -31.55
CA HIS A 45 8.61 24.22 -32.11
C HIS A 45 8.07 23.13 -31.18
N SER A 46 7.41 23.49 -30.06
CA SER A 46 6.86 22.56 -29.07
C SER A 46 7.88 21.48 -28.62
N TYR A 47 9.19 21.90 -28.57
CA TYR A 47 10.23 20.96 -28.20
C TYR A 47 10.16 20.61 -26.74
N ILE A 48 10.01 19.29 -26.43
CA ILE A 48 10.05 18.76 -25.07
C ILE A 48 11.45 18.18 -24.84
N PRO A 49 12.20 18.71 -23.84
CA PRO A 49 13.53 18.17 -23.52
C PRO A 49 13.48 16.70 -23.18
N ASN A 50 14.21 15.87 -23.88
CA ASN A 50 14.30 14.43 -23.58
C ASN A 50 15.10 14.20 -22.30
N ASN A 51 14.40 14.02 -21.20
CA ASN A 51 15.00 13.75 -19.90
C ASN A 51 15.69 12.37 -19.83
N SER A 52 15.33 11.43 -20.71
CA SER A 52 15.97 10.11 -20.76
C SER A 52 17.43 10.18 -21.20
N ALA A 53 17.76 10.99 -22.21
CA ALA A 53 19.15 11.23 -22.63
C ALA A 53 19.97 11.97 -21.56
N ARG A 54 19.32 12.79 -20.74
CA ARG A 54 19.93 13.49 -19.60
C ARG A 54 20.19 12.54 -18.43
N ASN A 55 19.28 11.59 -18.18
CA ASN A 55 19.42 10.57 -17.13
C ASN A 55 20.53 9.57 -17.46
N LEU A 56 20.79 9.29 -18.73
CA LEU A 56 21.94 8.48 -19.19
C LEU A 56 23.30 9.12 -18.87
N LYS A 57 23.39 10.47 -18.85
CA LYS A 57 24.62 11.22 -18.49
C LYS A 57 24.75 11.53 -16.99
N ARG A 58 23.66 11.42 -16.19
CA ARG A 58 23.72 11.60 -14.74
C ARG A 58 24.15 10.29 -14.09
N THR A 59 25.39 10.22 -13.69
CA THR A 59 26.00 9.16 -12.86
C THR A 59 25.31 8.97 -11.51
N ASP A 60 24.35 9.84 -11.15
CA ASP A 60 23.66 9.91 -9.85
C ASP A 60 22.12 9.91 -9.99
N ALA A 61 21.55 9.02 -10.80
CA ALA A 61 20.10 8.86 -10.75
C ALA A 61 19.70 8.28 -9.37
N LYS A 62 19.17 9.16 -8.52
CA LYS A 62 18.74 8.83 -7.15
C LYS A 62 17.25 8.47 -7.20
N SER A 63 16.94 7.19 -7.31
CA SER A 63 15.56 6.70 -7.34
C SER A 63 15.26 5.80 -6.15
N ILE A 64 14.05 5.94 -5.61
CA ILE A 64 13.46 5.03 -4.65
C ILE A 64 12.31 4.30 -5.35
N ALA A 65 12.29 2.98 -5.26
CA ALA A 65 11.17 2.19 -5.74
C ALA A 65 10.14 1.99 -4.62
N VAL A 66 8.86 2.08 -4.97
CA VAL A 66 7.74 1.65 -4.14
C VAL A 66 6.99 0.58 -4.94
N LEU A 67 7.09 -0.66 -4.49
CA LEU A 67 6.37 -1.80 -5.03
C LEU A 67 5.12 -2.00 -4.19
N VAL A 68 3.96 -1.91 -4.85
CA VAL A 68 2.65 -1.94 -4.16
C VAL A 68 1.91 -3.20 -4.56
N LYS A 69 1.55 -4.00 -3.56
CA LYS A 69 0.66 -5.15 -3.72
C LYS A 69 -0.70 -4.80 -3.11
N GLY A 70 -1.78 -4.83 -3.93
CA GLY A 70 -3.11 -4.35 -3.53
C GLY A 70 -3.35 -2.86 -3.80
N MET A 71 -2.89 -2.36 -4.94
CA MET A 71 -2.98 -0.93 -5.33
C MET A 71 -4.43 -0.40 -5.37
N THR A 72 -5.41 -1.25 -5.56
CA THR A 72 -6.85 -0.89 -5.57
C THR A 72 -7.40 -0.52 -4.19
N ASN A 73 -6.71 -0.87 -3.10
CA ASN A 73 -7.11 -0.44 -1.77
C ASN A 73 -6.80 1.05 -1.57
N PRO A 74 -7.83 1.92 -1.37
CA PRO A 74 -7.66 3.37 -1.19
C PRO A 74 -6.73 3.74 -0.02
N PHE A 75 -6.54 2.85 0.95
CA PHE A 75 -5.60 3.01 2.03
C PHE A 75 -4.17 3.27 1.52
N PHE A 76 -3.72 2.49 0.54
CA PHE A 76 -2.38 2.66 -0.04
C PHE A 76 -2.25 3.92 -0.88
N SER A 77 -3.32 4.37 -1.55
CA SER A 77 -3.28 5.61 -2.35
C SER A 77 -2.92 6.83 -1.50
N SER A 78 -3.44 6.92 -0.27
CA SER A 78 -3.12 7.99 0.66
C SER A 78 -1.65 7.94 1.11
N MET A 79 -1.12 6.75 1.37
CA MET A 79 0.27 6.52 1.77
C MET A 79 1.24 6.86 0.63
N ILE A 80 0.94 6.42 -0.60
CA ILE A 80 1.77 6.70 -1.80
C ILE A 80 1.92 8.20 -2.01
N LYS A 81 0.84 8.98 -1.86
CA LYS A 81 0.87 10.45 -1.97
C LYS A 81 1.86 11.08 -0.97
N VAL A 82 1.85 10.61 0.27
CA VAL A 82 2.78 11.08 1.31
C VAL A 82 4.21 10.64 0.99
N MET A 83 4.42 9.36 0.61
CA MET A 83 5.73 8.84 0.23
C MET A 83 6.34 9.62 -0.94
N GLU A 84 5.54 9.92 -1.97
CA GLU A 84 5.99 10.72 -3.12
C GLU A 84 6.48 12.10 -2.68
N ALA A 85 5.69 12.80 -1.86
CA ALA A 85 6.04 14.12 -1.36
C ALA A 85 7.36 14.09 -0.54
N GLU A 86 7.50 13.09 0.35
CA GLU A 86 8.69 12.94 1.19
C GLU A 86 9.96 12.55 0.41
N ILE A 87 9.83 11.69 -0.60
CA ILE A 87 10.92 11.30 -1.51
C ILE A 87 11.37 12.51 -2.34
N LYS A 88 10.40 13.26 -2.88
CA LYS A 88 10.67 14.48 -3.70
C LYS A 88 11.36 15.58 -2.90
N LYS A 89 10.99 15.82 -1.63
CA LYS A 89 11.67 16.77 -0.73
C LYS A 89 13.17 16.47 -0.61
N ARG A 90 13.56 15.20 -0.69
CA ARG A 90 14.96 14.74 -0.62
C ARG A 90 15.67 14.74 -1.97
N LYS A 91 15.02 15.27 -3.03
CA LYS A 91 15.52 15.34 -4.40
C LYS A 91 15.80 13.95 -5.01
N TYR A 92 14.99 12.96 -4.66
CA TYR A 92 14.95 11.65 -5.28
C TYR A 92 13.74 11.52 -6.19
N SER A 93 13.82 10.63 -7.18
CA SER A 93 12.69 10.26 -8.04
C SER A 93 11.99 9.04 -7.44
N LEU A 94 10.66 9.05 -7.45
CA LEU A 94 9.86 7.88 -7.13
C LEU A 94 9.70 7.01 -8.38
N VAL A 95 9.89 5.71 -8.24
CA VAL A 95 9.48 4.68 -9.20
C VAL A 95 8.38 3.88 -8.53
N LEU A 96 7.13 4.09 -8.97
CA LEU A 96 5.98 3.35 -8.47
C LEU A 96 5.71 2.17 -9.39
N LEU A 97 5.59 0.97 -8.82
CA LEU A 97 5.28 -0.24 -9.56
C LEU A 97 4.20 -1.04 -8.83
N HIS A 98 3.16 -1.42 -9.56
CA HIS A 98 2.19 -2.40 -9.10
C HIS A 98 2.77 -3.80 -9.26
N VAL A 99 2.59 -4.63 -8.25
CA VAL A 99 2.94 -6.05 -8.25
C VAL A 99 1.63 -6.83 -8.13
N ASP A 100 1.37 -7.69 -9.09
CA ASP A 100 0.19 -8.53 -9.05
C ASP A 100 0.23 -9.50 -7.86
N PHE A 101 -0.95 -9.93 -7.39
CA PHE A 101 -1.01 -10.75 -6.18
C PHE A 101 -0.23 -12.06 -6.32
N ASN A 102 -0.21 -12.64 -7.52
CA ASN A 102 0.49 -13.89 -7.84
C ASN A 102 1.96 -13.71 -8.21
N GLU A 103 2.45 -12.47 -8.32
CA GLU A 103 3.85 -12.17 -8.60
C GLU A 103 4.67 -12.13 -7.32
N ASP A 104 5.93 -12.53 -7.43
CA ASP A 104 6.90 -12.41 -6.35
C ASP A 104 7.52 -10.99 -6.38
N GLU A 105 7.22 -10.18 -5.36
CA GLU A 105 7.66 -8.79 -5.29
C GLU A 105 9.19 -8.64 -5.21
N VAL A 106 9.90 -9.65 -4.73
CA VAL A 106 11.38 -9.61 -4.68
C VAL A 106 11.97 -9.87 -6.05
N ASP A 107 11.38 -10.77 -6.85
CA ASP A 107 11.81 -10.99 -8.25
C ASP A 107 11.59 -9.74 -9.08
N VAL A 108 10.42 -9.11 -8.96
CA VAL A 108 10.12 -7.82 -9.60
C VAL A 108 11.12 -6.73 -9.17
N ALA A 109 11.47 -6.69 -7.88
CA ALA A 109 12.46 -5.75 -7.37
C ALA A 109 13.86 -6.00 -7.96
N LEU A 110 14.28 -7.27 -8.08
CA LEU A 110 15.57 -7.66 -8.66
C LEU A 110 15.67 -7.29 -10.14
N GLU A 111 14.59 -7.42 -10.91
CA GLU A 111 14.54 -6.96 -12.29
C GLU A 111 14.64 -5.43 -12.35
N LEU A 112 13.88 -4.73 -11.52
CA LEU A 112 13.88 -3.27 -11.48
C LEU A 112 15.27 -2.70 -11.09
N ILE A 113 15.99 -3.35 -10.18
CA ILE A 113 17.37 -2.96 -9.81
C ILE A 113 18.31 -3.02 -11.02
N LYS A 114 18.15 -4.02 -11.91
CA LYS A 114 18.97 -4.15 -13.12
C LYS A 114 18.69 -3.01 -14.12
N GLU A 115 17.43 -2.60 -14.21
CA GLU A 115 17.00 -1.56 -15.15
C GLU A 115 17.22 -0.13 -14.62
N LYS A 116 17.07 0.07 -13.33
CA LYS A 116 17.11 1.37 -12.67
C LYS A 116 18.20 1.39 -11.60
N ARG A 117 18.83 2.54 -11.44
CA ARG A 117 19.80 2.76 -10.35
C ARG A 117 19.06 3.12 -9.06
N LEU A 118 18.47 2.12 -8.41
CA LEU A 118 17.76 2.31 -7.15
C LEU A 118 18.75 2.56 -6.00
N ARG A 119 18.33 3.38 -5.06
CA ARG A 119 19.02 3.65 -3.79
C ARG A 119 18.33 3.00 -2.61
N GLY A 120 17.10 2.57 -2.80
CA GLY A 120 16.33 1.87 -1.80
C GLY A 120 14.96 1.44 -2.34
N ILE A 121 14.32 0.53 -1.62
CA ILE A 121 13.04 -0.07 -2.00
C ILE A 121 12.09 -0.01 -0.81
N ILE A 122 10.83 0.28 -1.08
CA ILE A 122 9.71 0.15 -0.16
C ILE A 122 8.77 -0.91 -0.72
N PHE A 123 8.57 -2.00 0.02
CA PHE A 123 7.51 -2.97 -0.23
C PHE A 123 6.29 -2.53 0.56
N LEU A 124 5.23 -2.14 -0.13
CA LEU A 124 3.99 -1.61 0.45
C LEU A 124 2.86 -2.63 0.30
N GLY A 125 2.40 -3.18 1.43
CA GLY A 125 1.42 -4.25 1.45
C GLY A 125 2.01 -5.61 1.03
N GLY A 126 1.13 -6.57 0.76
CA GLY A 126 1.50 -7.90 0.30
C GLY A 126 1.82 -8.90 1.40
N HIS A 127 2.29 -10.04 0.98
CA HIS A 127 2.78 -11.12 1.85
C HIS A 127 4.29 -11.27 1.65
N PHE A 128 5.00 -11.41 2.75
CA PHE A 128 6.45 -11.39 2.71
C PHE A 128 7.02 -12.66 3.39
N SER A 129 7.28 -13.69 2.59
CA SER A 129 7.77 -15.00 3.06
C SER A 129 8.97 -15.48 2.25
N HIS A 130 9.97 -14.60 2.05
CA HIS A 130 11.13 -14.89 1.23
C HIS A 130 12.31 -15.41 2.06
N SER A 131 13.17 -16.23 1.44
CA SER A 131 14.40 -16.69 2.07
C SER A 131 15.41 -15.55 2.26
N GLU A 132 16.25 -15.67 3.28
CA GLU A 132 17.33 -14.70 3.51
C GLU A 132 18.27 -14.54 2.32
N GLU A 133 18.55 -15.65 1.62
CA GLU A 133 19.44 -15.67 0.43
C GLU A 133 18.84 -14.79 -0.67
N LYS A 134 17.54 -14.91 -0.90
CA LYS A 134 16.84 -14.11 -1.92
C LYS A 134 16.85 -12.63 -1.58
N LEU A 135 16.59 -12.28 -0.33
CA LEU A 135 16.60 -10.88 0.13
C LEU A 135 17.99 -10.24 0.09
N LYS A 136 19.05 -11.00 0.38
CA LYS A 136 20.44 -10.52 0.26
C LYS A 136 20.83 -10.18 -1.18
N MET A 137 20.12 -10.70 -2.17
CA MET A 137 20.36 -10.36 -3.59
C MET A 137 19.94 -8.93 -3.94
N LEU A 138 19.07 -8.29 -3.17
CA LEU A 138 18.60 -6.93 -3.43
C LEU A 138 19.73 -5.89 -3.40
N GLN A 139 20.75 -6.09 -2.56
CA GLN A 139 21.95 -5.24 -2.44
C GLN A 139 21.68 -3.74 -2.22
N VAL A 140 20.45 -3.35 -1.98
CA VAL A 140 20.01 -2.01 -1.62
C VAL A 140 19.15 -2.06 -0.37
N PRO A 141 19.15 -1.04 0.48
CA PRO A 141 18.27 -0.99 1.64
C PRO A 141 16.81 -1.11 1.24
N PHE A 142 16.03 -1.88 2.00
CA PHE A 142 14.60 -1.99 1.81
C PHE A 142 13.82 -1.95 3.12
N ILE A 143 12.55 -1.56 3.04
CA ILE A 143 11.63 -1.51 4.18
C ILE A 143 10.32 -2.17 3.79
N LEU A 144 9.76 -2.96 4.70
CA LEU A 144 8.41 -3.47 4.64
C LEU A 144 7.46 -2.44 5.28
N SER A 145 6.51 -1.94 4.52
CA SER A 145 5.53 -0.96 4.98
C SER A 145 4.14 -1.60 5.03
N THR A 146 3.47 -1.51 6.18
CA THR A 146 2.20 -2.18 6.50
C THR A 146 2.27 -3.69 6.60
N VAL A 147 3.45 -4.25 6.55
CA VAL A 147 3.71 -5.67 6.83
C VAL A 147 4.48 -5.75 8.14
N GLY A 148 3.91 -6.38 9.14
CA GLY A 148 4.51 -6.52 10.47
C GLY A 148 5.74 -7.44 10.48
N CYS A 149 5.84 -8.28 11.48
CA CYS A 149 6.88 -9.30 11.51
C CYS A 149 6.54 -10.39 10.50
N PRO A 150 7.32 -10.60 9.41
CA PRO A 150 7.02 -11.67 8.47
C PRO A 150 7.07 -13.02 9.18
N PRO A 151 6.21 -13.97 8.80
CA PRO A 151 6.27 -15.33 9.33
C PRO A 151 7.57 -16.01 8.89
N GLY A 152 8.21 -16.72 9.79
CA GLY A 152 9.41 -17.52 9.52
C GLY A 152 10.64 -17.10 10.33
N ASN A 153 11.77 -17.73 10.03
CA ASN A 153 13.06 -17.55 10.76
C ASN A 153 13.93 -16.45 10.16
N MET A 154 13.35 -15.45 9.46
CA MET A 154 14.13 -14.37 8.90
C MET A 154 14.75 -13.52 10.00
N SER A 155 16.06 -13.29 9.93
CA SER A 155 16.74 -12.40 10.87
C SER A 155 16.19 -10.97 10.76
N ARG A 156 15.77 -10.40 11.89
CA ARG A 156 15.31 -9.01 11.98
C ARG A 156 16.42 -7.99 11.65
N GLU A 157 17.65 -8.43 11.56
CA GLU A 157 18.79 -7.58 11.18
C GLU A 157 18.90 -7.36 9.66
N LEU A 158 18.11 -8.05 8.84
CA LEU A 158 18.17 -7.96 7.38
C LEU A 158 17.21 -6.94 6.79
N TYR A 159 16.19 -6.51 7.53
CA TYR A 159 15.16 -5.64 7.02
C TYR A 159 14.62 -4.70 8.10
N SER A 160 13.93 -3.69 7.67
CA SER A 160 13.13 -2.84 8.56
C SER A 160 11.65 -3.00 8.25
N SER A 161 10.79 -2.87 9.25
CA SER A 161 9.35 -2.89 9.06
C SER A 161 8.66 -1.76 9.80
N ILE A 162 7.58 -1.27 9.21
CA ILE A 162 6.71 -0.24 9.80
C ILE A 162 5.28 -0.69 9.60
N SER A 163 4.55 -0.90 10.68
CA SER A 163 3.20 -1.47 10.67
C SER A 163 2.39 -1.03 11.89
N VAL A 164 1.15 -1.48 11.94
CA VAL A 164 0.36 -1.61 13.17
C VAL A 164 0.52 -3.05 13.72
N ASP A 165 0.01 -3.30 14.92
CA ASP A 165 -0.10 -4.65 15.47
C ASP A 165 -1.43 -5.27 15.01
N ASP A 166 -1.41 -5.91 13.84
CA ASP A 166 -2.59 -6.47 13.19
C ASP A 166 -3.33 -7.50 14.06
N GLU A 167 -2.60 -8.35 14.81
CA GLU A 167 -3.20 -9.34 15.72
C GLU A 167 -3.92 -8.65 16.89
N LYS A 168 -3.27 -7.67 17.52
CA LYS A 168 -3.81 -6.91 18.65
C LYS A 168 -5.06 -6.13 18.24
N GLU A 169 -5.00 -5.43 17.11
CA GLU A 169 -6.09 -4.58 16.66
C GLU A 169 -7.27 -5.41 16.14
N SER A 170 -7.01 -6.55 15.49
CA SER A 170 -8.07 -7.53 15.17
C SER A 170 -8.71 -8.09 16.43
N SER A 171 -7.90 -8.47 17.42
CA SER A 171 -8.41 -8.92 18.73
C SER A 171 -9.29 -7.87 19.38
N ARG A 172 -8.94 -6.59 19.28
CA ARG A 172 -9.72 -5.46 19.80
C ARG A 172 -11.08 -5.34 19.10
N MET A 173 -11.13 -5.46 17.76
CA MET A 173 -12.38 -5.44 17.01
C MET A 173 -13.29 -6.61 17.38
N VAL A 174 -12.75 -7.82 17.43
CA VAL A 174 -13.54 -9.02 17.77
C VAL A 174 -14.05 -8.94 19.22
N GLN A 175 -13.23 -8.46 20.16
CA GLN A 175 -13.68 -8.24 21.54
C GLN A 175 -14.83 -7.25 21.61
N TYR A 176 -14.76 -6.15 20.85
CA TYR A 176 -15.87 -5.18 20.77
C TYR A 176 -17.17 -5.83 20.27
N LEU A 177 -17.13 -6.66 19.22
CA LEU A 177 -18.31 -7.37 18.75
C LEU A 177 -18.87 -8.34 19.81
N ILE A 178 -17.99 -9.01 20.55
CA ILE A 178 -18.37 -9.89 21.67
C ILE A 178 -19.04 -9.08 22.79
N ASP A 179 -18.53 -7.90 23.12
CA ASP A 179 -19.07 -7.02 24.16
C ASP A 179 -20.44 -6.42 23.75
N MET A 180 -20.69 -6.31 22.44
CA MET A 180 -22.00 -5.97 21.86
C MET A 180 -23.01 -7.12 21.92
N GLY A 181 -22.61 -8.31 22.35
CA GLY A 181 -23.45 -9.49 22.52
C GLY A 181 -23.27 -10.56 21.44
N HIS A 182 -22.56 -10.27 20.36
CA HIS A 182 -22.36 -11.25 19.28
C HIS A 182 -21.52 -12.44 19.73
N ARG A 183 -21.95 -13.64 19.30
CA ARG A 183 -21.24 -14.90 19.55
C ARG A 183 -20.98 -15.69 18.26
N ASP A 184 -21.89 -15.57 17.31
CA ASP A 184 -21.78 -16.14 15.97
C ASP A 184 -21.22 -15.06 15.03
N ILE A 185 -19.89 -14.91 15.02
CA ILE A 185 -19.17 -13.88 14.30
C ILE A 185 -18.43 -14.54 13.14
N ALA A 186 -18.73 -14.16 11.91
CA ALA A 186 -17.94 -14.57 10.76
C ALA A 186 -16.75 -13.63 10.53
N ILE A 187 -15.71 -14.14 9.88
CA ILE A 187 -14.59 -13.34 9.41
C ILE A 187 -14.45 -13.49 7.88
N LEU A 188 -14.37 -12.36 7.15
CA LEU A 188 -13.91 -12.37 5.77
C LEU A 188 -12.40 -12.17 5.80
N SER A 189 -11.65 -13.20 5.44
CA SER A 189 -10.22 -13.32 5.74
C SER A 189 -9.39 -13.69 4.51
N ALA A 190 -8.08 -13.61 4.67
CA ALA A 190 -7.14 -14.30 3.81
C ALA A 190 -7.14 -15.82 4.11
N GLU A 191 -6.49 -16.60 3.27
CA GLU A 191 -6.27 -18.02 3.52
C GLU A 191 -5.40 -18.23 4.78
N THR A 192 -5.56 -19.36 5.44
CA THR A 192 -4.84 -19.68 6.68
C THR A 192 -3.32 -19.79 6.50
N GLU A 193 -2.87 -20.14 5.29
CA GLU A 193 -1.45 -20.25 4.93
C GLU A 193 -0.85 -18.94 4.38
N ASP A 194 -1.68 -17.89 4.28
CA ASP A 194 -1.24 -16.58 3.81
C ASP A 194 -0.17 -16.00 4.76
N ALA A 195 0.89 -15.47 4.18
CA ALA A 195 1.98 -14.82 4.90
C ALA A 195 1.80 -13.29 5.04
N SER A 196 0.56 -12.79 4.84
CA SER A 196 0.22 -11.37 4.91
C SER A 196 -0.25 -10.92 6.30
N CYS A 197 -0.56 -9.62 6.41
CA CYS A 197 -1.25 -9.07 7.57
C CYS A 197 -2.65 -9.70 7.78
N GLY A 198 -3.28 -10.24 6.72
CA GLY A 198 -4.55 -10.93 6.80
C GLY A 198 -4.52 -12.13 7.73
N ARG A 199 -3.42 -12.90 7.72
CA ARG A 199 -3.24 -14.01 8.66
C ARG A 199 -3.17 -13.52 10.11
N LEU A 200 -2.43 -12.46 10.39
CA LEU A 200 -2.34 -11.90 11.74
C LEU A 200 -3.72 -11.43 12.25
N ARG A 201 -4.54 -10.87 11.35
CA ARG A 201 -5.92 -10.48 11.67
C ARG A 201 -6.79 -11.71 11.94
N LEU A 202 -6.63 -12.80 11.19
CA LEU A 202 -7.30 -14.07 11.46
C LEU A 202 -6.84 -14.69 12.80
N GLU A 203 -5.55 -14.66 13.11
CA GLU A 203 -5.02 -15.14 14.40
C GLU A 203 -5.62 -14.34 15.57
N GLY A 204 -5.71 -13.02 15.45
CA GLY A 204 -6.35 -12.16 16.45
C GLY A 204 -7.83 -12.50 16.68
N TYR A 205 -8.57 -12.78 15.59
CA TYR A 205 -9.95 -13.24 15.64
C TYR A 205 -10.06 -14.58 16.39
N MET A 206 -9.32 -15.60 15.97
CA MET A 206 -9.38 -16.93 16.59
C MET A 206 -8.96 -16.89 18.07
N LYS A 207 -7.90 -16.17 18.40
CA LYS A 207 -7.39 -16.00 19.75
C LYS A 207 -8.44 -15.36 20.65
N THR A 208 -9.14 -14.34 20.16
CA THR A 208 -10.15 -13.62 20.95
C THR A 208 -11.39 -14.45 21.19
N LEU A 209 -11.87 -15.21 20.20
CA LEU A 209 -12.98 -16.17 20.40
C LEU A 209 -12.63 -17.18 21.48
N ARG A 210 -11.45 -17.84 21.36
CA ARG A 210 -10.99 -18.84 22.36
C ARG A 210 -10.89 -18.25 23.76
N LYS A 211 -10.34 -17.04 23.89
CA LYS A 211 -10.22 -16.33 25.19
C LYS A 211 -11.58 -16.10 25.85
N ASN A 212 -12.64 -15.90 25.06
CA ASN A 212 -14.00 -15.67 25.55
C ASN A 212 -14.84 -16.97 25.64
N GLY A 213 -14.22 -18.16 25.48
CA GLY A 213 -14.92 -19.43 25.52
C GLY A 213 -15.87 -19.68 24.35
N ILE A 214 -15.69 -18.96 23.24
CA ILE A 214 -16.47 -19.10 22.01
C ILE A 214 -15.71 -20.06 21.08
N PRO A 215 -16.34 -21.14 20.59
CA PRO A 215 -15.67 -22.04 19.66
C PRO A 215 -15.36 -21.36 18.35
N VAL A 216 -14.16 -21.59 17.83
CA VAL A 216 -13.83 -21.23 16.46
C VAL A 216 -14.51 -22.22 15.53
N ARG A 217 -15.31 -21.72 14.60
CA ARG A 217 -16.12 -22.51 13.68
C ARG A 217 -15.60 -22.26 12.26
N ASP A 218 -15.11 -23.31 11.60
CA ASP A 218 -14.50 -23.20 10.27
C ASP A 218 -15.49 -22.67 9.23
N GLU A 219 -16.79 -22.98 9.39
CA GLU A 219 -17.83 -22.45 8.49
C GLU A 219 -18.06 -20.93 8.59
N LEU A 220 -17.54 -20.28 9.63
CA LEU A 220 -17.54 -18.81 9.81
C LEU A 220 -16.23 -18.16 9.42
N ILE A 221 -15.21 -18.93 9.04
CA ILE A 221 -13.99 -18.42 8.42
C ILE A 221 -14.19 -18.43 6.91
N CYS A 222 -14.39 -17.28 6.33
CA CYS A 222 -14.68 -17.10 4.92
C CYS A 222 -13.45 -16.53 4.21
N SER A 223 -12.68 -17.39 3.54
CA SER A 223 -11.51 -16.94 2.77
C SER A 223 -11.94 -16.17 1.53
N MET A 224 -11.15 -15.17 1.15
CA MET A 224 -11.32 -14.45 -0.10
C MET A 224 -11.25 -15.42 -1.28
N ASN A 225 -12.10 -15.20 -2.28
CA ASN A 225 -12.15 -16.03 -3.47
C ASN A 225 -11.02 -15.60 -4.45
N PRO A 226 -10.14 -16.52 -4.88
CA PRO A 226 -9.02 -16.21 -5.77
C PRO A 226 -9.43 -15.81 -7.20
N ASP A 227 -10.69 -16.05 -7.58
CA ASP A 227 -11.21 -15.62 -8.89
C ASP A 227 -11.45 -14.10 -8.97
N PHE A 228 -11.43 -13.41 -7.84
CA PHE A 228 -11.61 -11.96 -7.72
C PHE A 228 -10.35 -11.31 -7.12
N GLU A 229 -10.18 -10.03 -7.38
CA GLU A 229 -9.08 -9.28 -6.77
C GLU A 229 -9.18 -9.31 -5.24
N TYR A 230 -8.08 -9.67 -4.59
CA TYR A 230 -8.01 -9.72 -3.12
C TYR A 230 -8.24 -8.33 -2.51
N TYR A 231 -8.89 -8.29 -1.34
CA TYR A 231 -9.25 -7.07 -0.62
C TYR A 231 -10.15 -6.09 -1.40
N SER A 232 -10.85 -6.56 -2.47
CA SER A 232 -11.75 -5.75 -3.27
C SER A 232 -13.18 -5.71 -2.72
N LEU A 233 -13.98 -4.76 -3.23
CA LEU A 233 -15.43 -4.70 -2.96
C LEU A 233 -16.13 -5.96 -3.46
N GLU A 234 -15.76 -6.42 -4.66
CA GLU A 234 -16.35 -7.56 -5.32
C GLU A 234 -16.10 -8.85 -4.54
N ASN A 235 -14.87 -9.04 -4.05
CA ASN A 235 -14.54 -10.19 -3.21
C ASN A 235 -15.35 -10.20 -1.90
N GLY A 236 -15.45 -9.05 -1.24
CA GLY A 236 -16.28 -8.92 -0.04
C GLY A 236 -17.76 -9.22 -0.29
N TYR A 237 -18.26 -8.80 -1.46
CA TYR A 237 -19.64 -9.05 -1.89
C TYR A 237 -19.89 -10.55 -2.16
N GLU A 238 -19.08 -11.19 -3.01
CA GLU A 238 -19.30 -12.58 -3.40
C GLU A 238 -19.11 -13.55 -2.22
N VAL A 239 -18.06 -13.37 -1.42
CA VAL A 239 -17.83 -14.22 -0.23
C VAL A 239 -18.97 -14.06 0.78
N THR A 240 -19.49 -12.86 0.97
CA THR A 240 -20.64 -12.65 1.87
C THR A 240 -21.91 -13.25 1.31
N LYS A 241 -22.15 -13.12 0.03
CA LYS A 241 -23.31 -13.73 -0.65
C LYS A 241 -23.31 -15.27 -0.51
N GLU A 242 -22.13 -15.90 -0.63
CA GLU A 242 -21.98 -17.33 -0.34
C GLU A 242 -22.26 -17.66 1.14
N LEU A 243 -21.75 -16.86 2.08
CA LEU A 243 -22.02 -17.03 3.51
C LEU A 243 -23.53 -16.98 3.81
N LEU A 244 -24.24 -16.01 3.21
CA LEU A 244 -25.68 -15.84 3.42
C LEU A 244 -26.54 -16.98 2.85
N GLN A 245 -26.01 -17.76 1.90
CA GLN A 245 -26.67 -18.95 1.34
C GLN A 245 -26.45 -20.21 2.19
N ARG A 246 -25.48 -20.19 3.11
CA ARG A 246 -25.20 -21.31 4.03
C ARG A 246 -26.23 -21.30 5.15
N ASP A 247 -26.65 -22.51 5.60
CA ASP A 247 -27.49 -22.66 6.79
C ASP A 247 -26.61 -22.58 8.07
N VAL A 248 -25.99 -21.40 8.23
CA VAL A 248 -25.07 -21.13 9.35
C VAL A 248 -25.53 -19.88 10.08
N LYS A 249 -25.70 -20.03 11.40
CA LYS A 249 -26.03 -18.88 12.25
C LYS A 249 -24.85 -17.92 12.29
N CYS A 250 -25.10 -16.65 11.89
CA CYS A 250 -24.16 -15.55 11.93
C CYS A 250 -24.91 -14.26 12.26
N THR A 251 -24.37 -13.44 13.16
CA THR A 251 -24.97 -12.18 13.58
C THR A 251 -24.05 -10.98 13.38
N ALA A 252 -22.76 -11.23 13.15
CA ALA A 252 -21.77 -10.20 12.87
C ALA A 252 -20.74 -10.73 11.87
N ILE A 253 -20.22 -9.82 11.06
CA ILE A 253 -19.15 -10.06 10.09
C ILE A 253 -18.00 -9.11 10.39
N PHE A 254 -16.82 -9.65 10.70
CA PHE A 254 -15.59 -8.90 10.73
C PHE A 254 -14.87 -9.10 9.39
N ALA A 255 -14.76 -8.05 8.61
CA ALA A 255 -14.01 -8.04 7.37
C ALA A 255 -12.60 -7.46 7.63
N ILE A 256 -11.57 -8.15 7.15
CA ILE A 256 -10.17 -7.74 7.38
C ILE A 256 -9.75 -6.49 6.57
N SER A 257 -10.66 -5.88 5.81
CA SER A 257 -10.49 -4.54 5.24
C SER A 257 -11.84 -3.83 5.09
N ASP A 258 -11.82 -2.51 5.02
CA ASP A 258 -13.05 -1.72 4.81
C ASP A 258 -13.66 -1.98 3.41
N MET A 259 -12.84 -2.29 2.41
CA MET A 259 -13.33 -2.63 1.08
C MET A 259 -14.17 -3.90 1.11
N LEU A 260 -13.67 -4.94 1.80
CA LEU A 260 -14.44 -6.18 2.02
C LEU A 260 -15.73 -5.91 2.83
N ALA A 261 -15.65 -5.05 3.86
CA ALA A 261 -16.80 -4.70 4.69
C ALA A 261 -17.91 -4.01 3.88
N ILE A 262 -17.55 -3.09 3.00
CA ILE A 262 -18.50 -2.39 2.12
C ILE A 262 -19.15 -3.38 1.12
N GLY A 263 -18.36 -4.29 0.55
CA GLY A 263 -18.86 -5.38 -0.29
C GLY A 263 -19.85 -6.27 0.46
N ALA A 264 -19.52 -6.64 1.71
CA ALA A 264 -20.40 -7.40 2.58
C ALA A 264 -21.74 -6.68 2.83
N CYS A 265 -21.71 -5.38 3.14
CA CYS A 265 -22.94 -4.58 3.32
C CYS A 265 -23.82 -4.61 2.06
N ARG A 266 -23.23 -4.58 0.87
CA ARG A 266 -23.96 -4.67 -0.39
C ARG A 266 -24.65 -6.04 -0.55
N ALA A 267 -23.96 -7.14 -0.29
CA ALA A 267 -24.54 -8.49 -0.36
C ALA A 267 -25.70 -8.67 0.65
N ILE A 268 -25.52 -8.16 1.88
CA ILE A 268 -26.55 -8.19 2.91
C ILE A 268 -27.82 -7.43 2.45
N ALA A 269 -27.65 -6.21 1.92
CA ALA A 269 -28.77 -5.40 1.45
C ALA A 269 -29.52 -6.07 0.29
N GLU A 270 -28.84 -6.70 -0.66
CA GLU A 270 -29.45 -7.44 -1.76
C GLU A 270 -30.19 -8.70 -1.31
N SER A 271 -29.79 -9.31 -0.20
CA SER A 271 -30.52 -10.42 0.41
C SER A 271 -31.81 -10.00 1.13
N GLY A 272 -32.14 -8.69 1.13
CA GLY A 272 -33.29 -8.13 1.84
C GLY A 272 -33.08 -7.96 3.33
N LYS A 273 -31.83 -8.07 3.80
CA LYS A 273 -31.42 -7.85 5.18
C LYS A 273 -30.77 -6.49 5.36
N SER A 274 -30.57 -6.06 6.58
CA SER A 274 -30.05 -4.72 6.90
C SER A 274 -28.87 -4.78 7.87
N VAL A 275 -27.97 -3.79 7.70
CA VAL A 275 -26.85 -3.52 8.60
C VAL A 275 -27.21 -2.24 9.37
N PRO A 276 -27.08 -2.22 10.72
CA PRO A 276 -26.57 -3.28 11.59
C PRO A 276 -27.64 -4.23 12.13
N LYS A 277 -28.92 -4.05 11.78
CA LYS A 277 -30.06 -4.68 12.45
C LYS A 277 -30.06 -6.22 12.35
N ASP A 278 -29.82 -6.76 11.15
CA ASP A 278 -29.79 -8.21 10.93
C ASP A 278 -28.36 -8.74 11.04
N TYR A 279 -27.37 -7.96 10.60
CA TYR A 279 -25.94 -8.27 10.68
C TYR A 279 -25.14 -7.04 11.07
N ALA A 280 -24.34 -7.13 12.12
CA ALA A 280 -23.30 -6.14 12.37
C ALA A 280 -22.13 -6.37 11.40
N VAL A 281 -21.54 -5.30 10.84
CA VAL A 281 -20.40 -5.39 9.95
C VAL A 281 -19.29 -4.47 10.45
N ALA A 282 -18.10 -5.01 10.63
CA ALA A 282 -16.91 -4.25 11.01
C ALA A 282 -15.80 -4.43 9.99
N GLY A 283 -15.00 -3.39 9.78
CA GLY A 283 -13.90 -3.35 8.83
C GLY A 283 -12.53 -3.16 9.49
N PHE A 284 -11.53 -2.92 8.64
CA PHE A 284 -10.16 -2.60 9.01
C PHE A 284 -9.58 -1.67 7.93
N ASP A 285 -8.68 -0.76 8.24
CA ASP A 285 -7.94 0.25 7.49
C ASP A 285 -8.39 1.69 7.83
N GLY A 286 -9.69 1.94 8.01
CA GLY A 286 -10.23 3.26 8.32
C GLY A 286 -10.25 4.19 7.09
N ILE A 287 -10.54 3.64 5.89
CA ILE A 287 -10.58 4.44 4.67
C ILE A 287 -11.72 5.46 4.68
N GLU A 288 -11.53 6.56 3.94
CA GLU A 288 -12.51 7.64 3.87
C GLU A 288 -13.86 7.18 3.31
N LEU A 289 -13.85 6.28 2.33
CA LEU A 289 -15.05 5.72 1.72
C LEU A 289 -15.97 5.07 2.77
N GLY A 290 -15.42 4.34 3.76
CA GLY A 290 -16.18 3.72 4.84
C GLY A 290 -16.88 4.73 5.75
N ARG A 291 -16.38 5.97 5.84
CA ARG A 291 -17.04 7.05 6.59
C ARG A 291 -18.29 7.58 5.87
N PHE A 292 -18.24 7.65 4.54
CA PHE A 292 -19.31 8.21 3.71
C PHE A 292 -20.25 7.13 3.14
N TYR A 293 -19.96 5.86 3.40
CA TYR A 293 -20.87 4.77 3.10
C TYR A 293 -22.08 4.79 4.04
N THR A 294 -23.18 4.19 3.65
CA THR A 294 -24.40 4.09 4.49
C THR A 294 -24.81 2.63 4.64
N PRO A 295 -24.81 2.10 5.88
CA PRO A 295 -24.33 2.71 7.12
C PRO A 295 -22.78 2.91 7.13
N SER A 296 -22.31 3.95 7.83
CA SER A 296 -20.87 4.21 7.96
C SER A 296 -20.17 3.07 8.72
N ILE A 297 -18.99 2.64 8.24
CA ILE A 297 -18.34 1.40 8.67
C ILE A 297 -17.56 1.60 9.97
N THR A 298 -17.90 0.82 11.00
CA THR A 298 -17.08 0.64 12.21
C THR A 298 -15.77 -0.05 11.83
N THR A 299 -14.62 0.51 12.22
CA THR A 299 -13.33 0.05 11.70
C THR A 299 -12.16 0.35 12.62
N ILE A 300 -11.05 -0.35 12.40
CA ILE A 300 -9.73 0.02 12.93
C ILE A 300 -9.04 0.93 11.91
N ARG A 301 -8.81 2.20 12.27
CA ARG A 301 -8.09 3.14 11.41
C ARG A 301 -6.59 3.05 11.63
N GLN A 302 -5.89 2.61 10.60
CA GLN A 302 -4.44 2.66 10.57
C GLN A 302 -3.96 4.12 10.36
N PRO A 303 -2.88 4.55 11.02
CA PRO A 303 -2.33 5.90 10.86
C PRO A 303 -1.49 6.01 9.56
N GLY A 304 -2.11 5.81 8.38
CA GLY A 304 -1.44 5.65 7.09
C GLY A 304 -0.42 6.74 6.75
N GLU A 305 -0.74 8.01 7.01
CA GLU A 305 0.20 9.12 6.77
C GLU A 305 1.45 9.01 7.64
N LYS A 306 1.28 8.68 8.94
CA LYS A 306 2.42 8.50 9.86
C LYS A 306 3.27 7.29 9.47
N LEU A 307 2.63 6.19 9.06
CA LEU A 307 3.33 5.01 8.57
C LEU A 307 4.16 5.35 7.32
N ALA A 308 3.58 6.09 6.37
CA ALA A 308 4.25 6.51 5.14
C ALA A 308 5.45 7.41 5.41
N GLU A 309 5.28 8.45 6.25
CA GLU A 309 6.36 9.35 6.65
C GLU A 309 7.49 8.60 7.37
N ALA A 310 7.15 7.73 8.32
CA ALA A 310 8.13 6.93 9.07
C ALA A 310 8.90 5.97 8.14
N THR A 311 8.20 5.34 7.18
CA THR A 311 8.81 4.45 6.19
C THR A 311 9.88 5.18 5.37
N VAL A 312 9.53 6.33 4.79
CA VAL A 312 10.48 7.11 4.00
C VAL A 312 11.62 7.64 4.85
N ASN A 313 11.31 8.18 6.05
CA ASN A 313 12.33 8.68 6.96
C ASN A 313 13.35 7.60 7.34
N LEU A 314 12.88 6.43 7.76
CA LEU A 314 13.76 5.33 8.16
C LEU A 314 14.61 4.83 6.99
N LEU A 315 14.01 4.69 5.79
CA LEU A 315 14.77 4.28 4.60
C LEU A 315 15.93 5.24 4.32
N PHE A 316 15.70 6.56 4.39
CA PHE A 316 16.76 7.53 4.15
C PHE A 316 17.82 7.58 5.27
N GLU A 317 17.44 7.31 6.52
CA GLU A 317 18.40 7.17 7.61
C GLU A 317 19.33 5.96 7.40
N ILE A 318 18.79 4.84 6.91
CA ILE A 318 19.56 3.63 6.57
C ILE A 318 20.46 3.90 5.35
N ILE A 319 19.94 4.50 4.28
CA ILE A 319 20.73 4.88 3.08
C ILE A 319 21.91 5.79 3.45
N ALA A 320 21.72 6.66 4.42
CA ALA A 320 22.77 7.56 4.90
C ALA A 320 23.73 6.91 5.93
N GLY A 321 23.51 5.65 6.30
CA GLY A 321 24.32 4.95 7.31
C GLY A 321 24.16 5.49 8.74
N ARG A 322 23.09 6.25 9.02
CA ARG A 322 22.82 6.82 10.34
C ARG A 322 22.03 5.91 11.27
N LYS A 323 21.31 4.95 10.71
CA LYS A 323 20.54 3.94 11.46
C LYS A 323 20.76 2.55 10.89
N THR A 324 20.63 1.57 11.74
CA THR A 324 20.50 0.15 11.41
C THR A 324 19.01 -0.20 11.19
N HIS A 325 18.75 -1.47 10.92
CA HIS A 325 17.37 -1.95 10.77
C HIS A 325 16.55 -1.76 12.05
N GLN A 326 15.28 -1.36 11.87
CA GLN A 326 14.32 -1.12 12.95
C GLN A 326 12.95 -1.68 12.59
N HIS A 327 12.20 -2.08 13.62
CA HIS A 327 10.83 -2.55 13.50
C HIS A 327 9.93 -1.66 14.36
N LEU A 328 9.16 -0.79 13.70
CA LEU A 328 8.33 0.20 14.36
C LEU A 328 6.86 -0.20 14.24
N VAL A 329 6.18 -0.27 15.37
CA VAL A 329 4.75 -0.58 15.45
C VAL A 329 4.03 0.67 15.96
N TYR A 330 3.00 1.09 15.24
CA TYR A 330 2.19 2.26 15.55
C TYR A 330 0.83 1.83 16.06
N ASP A 331 0.28 2.61 17.00
CA ASP A 331 -1.09 2.39 17.47
C ASP A 331 -2.11 2.80 16.40
N ALA A 332 -3.14 1.97 16.23
CA ALA A 332 -4.30 2.27 15.41
C ALA A 332 -5.45 2.86 16.25
N GLU A 333 -6.38 3.50 15.59
CA GLU A 333 -7.56 4.11 16.22
C GLU A 333 -8.79 3.27 15.98
N PHE A 334 -9.54 3.00 17.03
CA PHE A 334 -10.85 2.36 16.93
C PHE A 334 -11.93 3.38 16.61
N LEU A 335 -12.67 3.17 15.54
CA LEU A 335 -13.75 4.04 15.10
C LEU A 335 -15.08 3.29 15.15
N GLU A 336 -15.84 3.48 16.21
CA GLU A 336 -17.23 3.03 16.27
C GLU A 336 -18.10 3.90 15.39
N ARG A 337 -18.92 3.28 14.55
CA ARG A 337 -19.83 3.94 13.62
C ARG A 337 -21.16 3.17 13.52
N GLU A 338 -21.92 3.40 12.43
CA GLU A 338 -23.32 2.94 12.29
C GLU A 338 -23.45 1.45 11.90
N SER A 339 -22.41 0.84 11.35
CA SER A 339 -22.49 -0.54 10.80
C SER A 339 -22.46 -1.65 11.85
N THR A 340 -22.32 -1.30 13.13
CA THR A 340 -22.38 -2.23 14.27
C THR A 340 -23.44 -1.81 15.27
N GLY A 341 -24.04 -2.76 15.96
CA GLY A 341 -25.07 -2.54 16.98
C GLY A 341 -25.15 -3.70 17.96
N LYS A 342 -25.80 -3.49 19.10
CA LYS A 342 -26.06 -4.53 20.09
C LYS A 342 -27.14 -5.48 19.59
N ILE A 343 -27.00 -6.77 19.95
CA ILE A 343 -28.09 -7.77 19.82
C ILE A 343 -29.08 -7.61 20.98
#